data_f5ab057482835f1f1ce2a77e8c555194
#
_entry.id   f5ab057482835f1f1ce2a77e8c555194
#
_cell.length_a   1.000
_cell.length_b   1.000
_cell.length_c   1.000
_cell.angle_alpha   90.00
_cell.angle_beta   90.00
_cell.angle_gamma   90.00
#
_symmetry.space_group_name_H-M   'P 1'
#
loop_
_entity.id
_entity.type
_entity.pdbx_description
1 polymer ?
#
loop_
_entity_poly.entity_id
_entity_poly.type
_entity_poly.pdbx_seq_one_letter_code
_entity_poly.pdbx_strand_id
1 'polypeptide(L)'
;MEINTQITAQPEYDIQFWNAMRSKKTREDVLDKGRDVSTGTYSMPNAAARKVMAAIEKEYDFRKIATVIRAYKNGYKIFAKDCKDKAEFVAEGAAIPVYESAGDFNENTIESHKLASIVKLDEDFVSDAGFNIEKYLTEKLGKSFGRAEDEAFINGTGKEEPTGILNDENGADTALTAETLNYDAVIDLYFSVDKEYRKNGIWLMNDKTALTLRKLKDADGNYLWNPASDTILGKQVILSEFMPDIESGAKPIAFGDFSYYWIVERKPVSVRTLLEKYVLYDQIGYLAFELLDGKLVRKEAIKVIKIAETKE
;
A
#
# COMPACT_ATOMS: atom_id res chain seq x y z
N MET A 1 -12.49 19.18 8.01
CA MET A 1 -13.47 19.63 7.02
C MET A 1 -13.79 18.42 6.15
N GLU A 2 -15.02 17.94 6.17
CA GLU A 2 -15.43 16.83 5.32
C GLU A 2 -15.34 17.28 3.86
N ILE A 3 -14.48 16.64 3.08
CA ILE A 3 -14.46 16.85 1.64
C ILE A 3 -15.78 16.29 1.12
N ASN A 4 -16.63 17.18 0.63
CA ASN A 4 -17.92 16.77 0.11
C ASN A 4 -17.69 16.00 -1.20
N THR A 5 -17.59 14.67 -1.09
CA THR A 5 -17.38 13.76 -2.22
C THR A 5 -18.46 13.87 -3.31
N GLN A 6 -19.60 14.48 -2.99
CA GLN A 6 -20.64 14.79 -3.95
C GLN A 6 -20.24 15.93 -4.90
N ILE A 7 -19.45 16.89 -4.43
CA ILE A 7 -19.02 18.03 -5.25
C ILE A 7 -17.96 17.60 -6.27
N THR A 8 -16.98 16.83 -5.84
CA THR A 8 -15.91 16.32 -6.71
C THR A 8 -16.42 15.30 -7.75
N ALA A 9 -17.64 14.81 -7.60
CA ALA A 9 -18.31 13.96 -8.59
C ALA A 9 -19.09 14.76 -9.68
N GLN A 10 -19.25 16.07 -9.50
CA GLN A 10 -20.03 16.89 -10.44
C GLN A 10 -19.22 17.20 -11.71
N PRO A 11 -19.83 17.05 -12.92
CA PRO A 11 -19.14 17.35 -14.18
C PRO A 11 -18.65 18.81 -14.27
N GLU A 12 -19.40 19.74 -13.69
CA GLU A 12 -19.03 21.16 -13.67
C GLU A 12 -17.73 21.38 -12.87
N TYR A 13 -17.58 20.71 -11.70
CA TYR A 13 -16.34 20.77 -10.92
C TYR A 13 -15.15 20.21 -11.70
N ASP A 14 -15.35 19.10 -12.40
CA ASP A 14 -14.30 18.49 -13.22
C ASP A 14 -13.78 19.45 -14.29
N ILE A 15 -14.69 20.11 -15.03
CA ILE A 15 -14.33 21.11 -16.03
C ILE A 15 -13.55 22.28 -15.40
N GLN A 16 -14.03 22.81 -14.26
CA GLN A 16 -13.37 23.95 -13.61
C GLN A 16 -12.00 23.56 -13.05
N PHE A 17 -11.86 22.36 -12.50
CA PHE A 17 -10.59 21.84 -12.03
C PHE A 17 -9.54 21.76 -13.16
N TRP A 18 -9.91 21.18 -14.31
CA TRP A 18 -8.98 21.07 -15.43
C TRP A 18 -8.69 22.42 -16.11
N ASN A 19 -9.63 23.36 -16.07
CA ASN A 19 -9.37 24.75 -16.48
C ASN A 19 -8.33 25.40 -15.54
N ALA A 20 -8.46 25.20 -14.24
CA ALA A 20 -7.45 25.68 -13.27
C ALA A 20 -6.07 25.07 -13.52
N MET A 21 -6.01 23.77 -13.81
CA MET A 21 -4.75 23.10 -14.13
C MET A 21 -4.12 23.63 -15.44
N ARG A 22 -4.91 24.17 -16.37
CA ARG A 22 -4.45 24.81 -17.61
C ARG A 22 -4.28 26.33 -17.48
N SER A 23 -4.31 26.87 -16.27
CA SER A 23 -4.27 28.32 -16.00
C SER A 23 -5.30 29.14 -16.79
N LYS A 24 -6.43 28.50 -17.15
CA LYS A 24 -7.57 29.15 -17.82
C LYS A 24 -8.48 29.80 -16.80
N LYS A 25 -9.33 30.72 -17.27
CA LYS A 25 -10.35 31.36 -16.44
C LYS A 25 -11.31 30.32 -15.87
N THR A 26 -11.52 30.37 -14.55
CA THR A 26 -12.35 29.43 -13.79
C THR A 26 -13.51 30.14 -13.09
N ARG A 27 -14.53 29.36 -12.75
CA ARG A 27 -15.58 29.77 -11.84
C ARG A 27 -15.16 29.42 -10.41
N GLU A 28 -14.67 30.41 -9.68
CA GLU A 28 -14.17 30.23 -8.31
C GLU A 28 -15.25 29.73 -7.35
N ASP A 29 -16.51 30.15 -7.52
CA ASP A 29 -17.65 29.70 -6.72
C ASP A 29 -17.89 28.16 -6.79
N VAL A 30 -17.49 27.54 -7.88
CA VAL A 30 -17.55 26.07 -8.07
C VAL A 30 -16.29 25.42 -7.55
N LEU A 31 -15.12 25.95 -7.92
CA LEU A 31 -13.81 25.35 -7.63
C LEU A 31 -13.49 25.41 -6.11
N ASP A 32 -13.81 26.51 -5.45
CA ASP A 32 -13.55 26.68 -4.02
C ASP A 32 -14.33 25.71 -3.11
N LYS A 33 -15.41 25.12 -3.60
CA LYS A 33 -16.13 24.06 -2.86
C LYS A 33 -15.28 22.81 -2.63
N GLY A 34 -14.31 22.55 -3.52
CA GLY A 34 -13.35 21.44 -3.37
C GLY A 34 -11.97 21.87 -2.87
N ARG A 35 -11.84 23.15 -2.45
CA ARG A 35 -10.58 23.71 -1.97
C ARG A 35 -10.34 23.39 -0.50
N ASP A 36 -9.15 22.94 -0.19
CA ASP A 36 -8.66 22.89 1.17
C ASP A 36 -8.01 24.24 1.52
N VAL A 37 -8.64 24.98 2.40
CA VAL A 37 -8.22 26.34 2.81
C VAL A 37 -6.83 26.31 3.48
N SER A 38 -6.51 25.25 4.22
CA SER A 38 -5.24 25.14 4.95
C SER A 38 -4.03 24.94 4.04
N THR A 39 -4.22 24.24 2.93
CA THR A 39 -3.14 23.90 1.99
C THR A 39 -3.23 24.66 0.68
N GLY A 40 -4.37 25.29 0.40
CA GLY A 40 -4.66 25.97 -0.87
C GLY A 40 -4.73 25.02 -2.06
N THR A 41 -4.94 23.71 -1.82
CA THR A 41 -5.05 22.70 -2.87
C THR A 41 -6.50 22.39 -3.19
N TYR A 42 -6.75 21.94 -4.40
CA TYR A 42 -8.05 21.48 -4.84
C TYR A 42 -8.10 19.95 -4.83
N SER A 43 -9.16 19.40 -4.28
CA SER A 43 -9.39 17.94 -4.35
C SER A 43 -9.56 17.53 -5.80
N MET A 44 -8.89 16.45 -6.19
CA MET A 44 -8.99 15.94 -7.56
C MET A 44 -10.45 15.47 -7.84
N PRO A 45 -10.99 15.70 -9.04
CA PRO A 45 -12.29 15.15 -9.44
C PRO A 45 -12.31 13.63 -9.28
N ASN A 46 -13.45 13.07 -8.87
CA ASN A 46 -13.58 11.64 -8.61
C ASN A 46 -13.21 10.75 -9.81
N ALA A 47 -13.47 11.22 -11.03
CA ALA A 47 -13.10 10.51 -12.25
C ALA A 47 -11.58 10.44 -12.42
N ALA A 48 -10.89 11.56 -12.20
CA ALA A 48 -9.45 11.64 -12.29
C ALA A 48 -8.75 10.90 -11.13
N ALA A 49 -9.27 11.01 -9.91
CA ALA A 49 -8.76 10.26 -8.75
C ALA A 49 -8.82 8.73 -8.99
N ARG A 50 -9.92 8.24 -9.58
CA ARG A 50 -10.01 6.82 -9.98
C ARG A 50 -8.99 6.43 -11.04
N LYS A 51 -8.66 7.33 -11.99
CA LYS A 51 -7.61 7.07 -12.99
C LYS A 51 -6.22 7.01 -12.35
N VAL A 52 -5.94 7.86 -11.34
CA VAL A 52 -4.69 7.80 -10.57
C VAL A 52 -4.60 6.45 -9.84
N MET A 53 -5.66 6.05 -9.12
CA MET A 53 -5.71 4.76 -8.44
C MET A 53 -5.51 3.59 -9.41
N ALA A 54 -6.19 3.60 -10.56
CA ALA A 54 -6.01 2.57 -11.59
C ALA A 54 -4.58 2.55 -12.17
N ALA A 55 -3.91 3.71 -12.24
CA ALA A 55 -2.52 3.78 -12.65
C ALA A 55 -1.56 3.23 -11.59
N ILE A 56 -1.83 3.46 -10.30
CA ILE A 56 -1.11 2.83 -9.18
C ILE A 56 -1.27 1.31 -9.25
N GLU A 57 -2.50 0.82 -9.27
CA GLU A 57 -2.80 -0.62 -9.27
C GLU A 57 -2.30 -1.35 -10.53
N LYS A 58 -2.10 -0.64 -11.62
CA LYS A 58 -1.55 -1.24 -12.85
C LYS A 58 -0.07 -1.59 -12.71
N GLU A 59 0.70 -0.76 -12.02
CA GLU A 59 2.15 -0.88 -11.90
C GLU A 59 2.57 -1.56 -10.59
N TYR A 60 1.76 -1.42 -9.51
CA TYR A 60 2.08 -1.86 -8.15
C TYR A 60 0.95 -2.71 -7.57
N ASP A 61 1.30 -3.82 -6.96
CA ASP A 61 0.33 -4.83 -6.54
C ASP A 61 -0.03 -4.79 -5.05
N PHE A 62 0.72 -4.07 -4.21
CA PHE A 62 0.54 -4.13 -2.76
C PHE A 62 -0.86 -3.65 -2.32
N ARG A 63 -1.38 -2.57 -2.93
CA ARG A 63 -2.75 -2.11 -2.65
C ARG A 63 -3.84 -3.12 -2.99
N LYS A 64 -3.63 -3.98 -3.98
CA LYS A 64 -4.60 -5.01 -4.38
C LYS A 64 -4.76 -6.11 -3.35
N ILE A 65 -3.71 -6.39 -2.59
CA ILE A 65 -3.67 -7.47 -1.60
C ILE A 65 -3.92 -6.96 -0.18
N ALA A 66 -3.71 -5.68 0.08
CA ALA A 66 -3.95 -5.01 1.35
C ALA A 66 -5.42 -4.57 1.50
N THR A 67 -5.83 -4.25 2.73
CA THR A 67 -7.16 -3.68 3.00
C THR A 67 -7.09 -2.16 3.02
N VAL A 68 -7.79 -1.50 2.08
CA VAL A 68 -7.85 -0.04 2.01
C VAL A 68 -9.07 0.49 2.73
N ILE A 69 -8.86 1.39 3.70
CA ILE A 69 -9.91 2.00 4.52
C ILE A 69 -9.87 3.52 4.35
N ARG A 70 -11.04 4.15 4.24
CA ARG A 70 -11.15 5.61 4.22
C ARG A 70 -11.54 6.13 5.59
N ALA A 71 -10.71 7.01 6.16
CA ALA A 71 -10.94 7.61 7.45
C ALA A 71 -10.83 9.14 7.37
N TYR A 72 -11.83 9.85 7.91
CA TYR A 72 -11.91 11.32 7.79
C TYR A 72 -11.45 12.07 9.04
N LYS A 73 -11.09 11.39 10.13
CA LYS A 73 -10.70 12.01 11.41
C LYS A 73 -9.27 11.62 11.81
N ASN A 74 -8.60 12.53 12.56
CA ASN A 74 -7.31 12.26 13.19
C ASN A 74 -7.43 11.17 14.25
N GLY A 75 -6.44 10.28 14.32
CA GLY A 75 -6.34 9.27 15.36
C GLY A 75 -7.43 8.22 15.26
N TYR A 76 -7.59 7.58 14.11
CA TYR A 76 -8.49 6.45 13.96
C TYR A 76 -7.92 5.28 14.79
N LYS A 77 -8.63 4.88 15.83
CA LYS A 77 -8.29 3.72 16.64
C LYS A 77 -8.96 2.50 16.02
N ILE A 78 -8.16 1.55 15.60
CA ILE A 78 -8.65 0.32 15.05
C ILE A 78 -8.55 -0.76 16.12
N PHE A 79 -9.66 -1.42 16.38
CA PHE A 79 -9.71 -2.57 17.27
C PHE A 79 -9.65 -3.84 16.43
N ALA A 80 -8.54 -4.55 16.49
CA ALA A 80 -8.45 -5.89 15.91
C ALA A 80 -8.99 -6.88 16.95
N LYS A 81 -10.08 -7.56 16.61
CA LYS A 81 -10.65 -8.60 17.48
C LYS A 81 -9.90 -9.91 17.24
N ASP A 82 -9.24 -10.42 18.28
CA ASP A 82 -8.72 -11.77 18.29
C ASP A 82 -9.72 -12.67 19.05
N CYS A 83 -10.54 -13.41 18.31
CA CYS A 83 -11.54 -14.28 18.90
C CYS A 83 -10.99 -15.72 18.90
N LYS A 84 -10.28 -16.09 19.97
CA LYS A 84 -9.77 -17.45 20.19
C LYS A 84 -10.72 -18.33 21.01
N ASP A 85 -11.88 -17.81 21.39
CA ASP A 85 -12.85 -18.50 22.19
C ASP A 85 -13.40 -19.74 21.48
N LYS A 86 -13.43 -20.84 22.19
CA LYS A 86 -13.94 -22.11 21.68
C LYS A 86 -15.26 -22.44 22.39
N ALA A 87 -16.33 -22.60 21.60
CA ALA A 87 -17.58 -23.12 22.15
C ALA A 87 -17.38 -24.55 22.67
N GLU A 88 -17.97 -24.87 23.83
CA GLU A 88 -17.91 -26.18 24.47
C GLU A 88 -19.24 -26.88 24.40
N PHE A 89 -19.20 -28.21 24.31
CA PHE A 89 -20.40 -29.03 24.47
C PHE A 89 -20.73 -29.15 25.96
N VAL A 90 -21.89 -28.68 26.34
CA VAL A 90 -22.34 -28.65 27.74
C VAL A 90 -23.40 -29.69 27.95
N ALA A 91 -23.29 -30.49 29.03
CA ALA A 91 -24.30 -31.47 29.40
C ALA A 91 -25.61 -30.79 29.86
N GLU A 92 -26.74 -31.47 29.70
CA GLU A 92 -28.05 -30.96 30.12
C GLU A 92 -28.02 -30.60 31.61
N GLY A 93 -28.37 -29.35 31.93
CA GLY A 93 -28.38 -28.82 33.31
C GLY A 93 -27.02 -28.34 33.85
N ALA A 94 -25.93 -28.42 33.07
CA ALA A 94 -24.64 -27.88 33.47
C ALA A 94 -24.56 -26.38 33.19
N ALA A 95 -23.69 -25.66 33.93
CA ALA A 95 -23.46 -24.25 33.73
C ALA A 95 -22.75 -24.00 32.37
N ILE A 96 -23.25 -23.04 31.60
CA ILE A 96 -22.63 -22.63 30.35
C ILE A 96 -21.38 -21.79 30.67
N PRO A 97 -20.19 -22.12 30.14
CA PRO A 97 -19.01 -21.31 30.36
C PRO A 97 -19.17 -19.90 29.76
N VAL A 98 -18.76 -18.90 30.52
CA VAL A 98 -18.78 -17.50 30.10
C VAL A 98 -17.35 -17.08 29.78
N TYR A 99 -17.16 -16.60 28.58
CA TYR A 99 -15.86 -16.06 28.13
C TYR A 99 -15.88 -14.53 28.28
N GLU A 100 -14.82 -13.99 28.88
CA GLU A 100 -14.64 -12.54 29.00
C GLU A 100 -13.81 -12.04 27.81
N SER A 101 -14.43 -11.24 26.96
CA SER A 101 -13.78 -10.69 25.74
C SER A 101 -12.91 -9.44 25.99
N ALA A 102 -12.65 -9.09 27.24
CA ALA A 102 -11.89 -7.88 27.59
C ALA A 102 -10.42 -7.89 27.07
N GLY A 103 -9.85 -9.08 26.81
CA GLY A 103 -8.50 -9.25 26.26
C GLY A 103 -8.42 -9.38 24.74
N ASP A 104 -9.58 -9.44 24.05
CA ASP A 104 -9.63 -9.72 22.61
C ASP A 104 -9.43 -8.47 21.73
N PHE A 105 -9.28 -7.31 22.35
CA PHE A 105 -9.17 -6.04 21.63
C PHE A 105 -7.77 -5.46 21.76
N ASN A 106 -7.06 -5.39 20.62
CA ASN A 106 -5.83 -4.62 20.49
C ASN A 106 -6.13 -3.24 19.92
N GLU A 107 -5.66 -2.19 20.61
CA GLU A 107 -5.78 -0.84 20.12
C GLU A 107 -4.61 -0.53 19.16
N ASN A 108 -4.92 -0.33 17.90
CA ASN A 108 -3.97 0.13 16.90
C ASN A 108 -4.26 1.61 16.59
N THR A 109 -3.31 2.49 16.89
CA THR A 109 -3.39 3.89 16.48
C THR A 109 -2.73 4.02 15.12
N ILE A 110 -3.45 4.59 14.16
CA ILE A 110 -2.94 4.90 12.83
C ILE A 110 -2.81 6.41 12.74
N GLU A 111 -1.61 6.86 12.40
CA GLU A 111 -1.26 8.25 12.16
C GLU A 111 -1.56 8.64 10.72
N SER A 112 -1.13 9.80 10.29
CA SER A 112 -1.35 10.25 8.92
C SER A 112 -0.10 10.92 8.41
N HIS A 113 0.50 10.30 7.42
CA HIS A 113 1.69 10.80 6.76
C HIS A 113 1.32 11.49 5.45
N LYS A 114 2.09 12.50 5.10
CA LYS A 114 1.87 13.28 3.89
C LYS A 114 2.79 12.78 2.78
N LEU A 115 2.22 12.13 1.79
CA LEU A 115 2.90 11.82 0.54
C LEU A 115 2.71 12.97 -0.44
N ALA A 116 3.79 13.50 -1.01
CA ALA A 116 3.73 14.64 -1.91
C ALA A 116 4.68 14.50 -3.09
N SER A 117 4.27 15.00 -4.26
CA SER A 117 5.07 15.06 -5.47
C SER A 117 4.86 16.38 -6.20
N ILE A 118 5.89 16.87 -6.89
CA ILE A 118 5.80 18.03 -7.78
C ILE A 118 6.16 17.59 -9.21
N VAL A 119 5.19 17.75 -10.11
CA VAL A 119 5.39 17.56 -11.54
C VAL A 119 5.55 18.92 -12.20
N LYS A 120 6.55 19.10 -13.03
CA LYS A 120 6.76 20.34 -13.81
C LYS A 120 6.48 20.08 -15.28
N LEU A 121 5.82 21.02 -15.92
CA LEU A 121 5.54 21.04 -17.36
C LEU A 121 5.89 22.42 -17.92
N ASP A 122 6.40 22.43 -19.14
CA ASP A 122 6.61 23.69 -19.88
C ASP A 122 5.24 24.30 -20.24
N GLU A 123 5.13 25.61 -20.17
CA GLU A 123 3.88 26.35 -20.41
C GLU A 123 3.33 26.12 -21.82
N ASP A 124 4.19 25.92 -22.78
CA ASP A 124 3.85 25.62 -24.18
C ASP A 124 3.01 24.32 -24.27
N PHE A 125 3.42 23.25 -23.54
CA PHE A 125 2.64 22.01 -23.51
C PHE A 125 1.27 22.19 -22.86
N VAL A 126 1.21 22.97 -21.78
CA VAL A 126 -0.05 23.21 -21.06
C VAL A 126 -1.01 24.04 -21.91
N SER A 127 -0.49 24.95 -22.72
CA SER A 127 -1.25 25.82 -23.64
C SER A 127 -1.70 25.09 -24.89
N ASP A 128 -1.00 24.03 -25.32
CA ASP A 128 -1.38 23.26 -26.51
C ASP A 128 -2.70 22.53 -26.29
N ALA A 129 -3.65 22.79 -27.20
CA ALA A 129 -4.96 22.15 -27.17
C ALA A 129 -4.91 20.64 -27.48
N GLY A 130 -3.87 20.17 -28.19
CA GLY A 130 -3.64 18.76 -28.49
C GLY A 130 -3.05 17.97 -27.34
N PHE A 131 -2.47 18.62 -26.33
CA PHE A 131 -1.89 17.96 -25.16
C PHE A 131 -2.94 17.60 -24.12
N ASN A 132 -3.04 16.31 -23.82
CA ASN A 132 -3.97 15.83 -22.78
C ASN A 132 -3.31 15.86 -21.38
N ILE A 133 -3.42 17.02 -20.72
CA ILE A 133 -2.88 17.23 -19.36
C ILE A 133 -3.49 16.29 -18.33
N GLU A 134 -4.78 15.95 -18.44
CA GLU A 134 -5.46 15.03 -17.53
C GLU A 134 -4.78 13.66 -17.57
N LYS A 135 -4.66 13.09 -18.78
CA LYS A 135 -4.01 11.78 -18.95
C LYS A 135 -2.58 11.80 -18.42
N TYR A 136 -1.82 12.83 -18.79
CA TYR A 136 -0.42 12.95 -18.37
C TYR A 136 -0.27 13.03 -16.85
N LEU A 137 -1.02 13.94 -16.19
CA LEU A 137 -0.93 14.11 -14.73
C LEU A 137 -1.42 12.87 -13.98
N THR A 138 -2.52 12.25 -14.41
CA THR A 138 -3.03 11.04 -13.74
C THR A 138 -2.06 9.87 -13.84
N GLU A 139 -1.45 9.63 -15.00
CA GLU A 139 -0.45 8.58 -15.18
C GLU A 139 0.85 8.88 -14.41
N LYS A 140 1.33 10.13 -14.48
CA LYS A 140 2.58 10.52 -13.81
C LYS A 140 2.46 10.48 -12.30
N LEU A 141 1.36 11.00 -11.75
CA LEU A 141 1.09 10.98 -10.32
C LEU A 141 0.85 9.55 -9.84
N GLY A 142 0.09 8.75 -10.60
CA GLY A 142 -0.14 7.35 -10.27
C GLY A 142 1.16 6.55 -10.13
N LYS A 143 2.08 6.69 -11.10
CA LYS A 143 3.40 6.03 -11.03
C LYS A 143 4.25 6.55 -9.87
N SER A 144 4.27 7.87 -9.65
CA SER A 144 5.09 8.46 -8.58
C SER A 144 4.60 8.09 -7.20
N PHE A 145 3.29 8.15 -6.97
CA PHE A 145 2.68 7.81 -5.69
C PHE A 145 2.73 6.30 -5.44
N GLY A 146 2.32 5.50 -6.42
CA GLY A 146 2.34 4.06 -6.28
C GLY A 146 3.73 3.50 -5.95
N ARG A 147 4.77 4.06 -6.56
CA ARG A 147 6.16 3.70 -6.25
C ARG A 147 6.52 3.99 -4.79
N ALA A 148 6.23 5.20 -4.33
CA ALA A 148 6.53 5.60 -2.96
C ALA A 148 5.69 4.85 -1.92
N GLU A 149 4.43 4.56 -2.24
CA GLU A 149 3.56 3.76 -1.38
C GLU A 149 4.03 2.32 -1.26
N ASP A 150 4.31 1.64 -2.38
CA ASP A 150 4.76 0.24 -2.40
C ASP A 150 6.08 0.10 -1.61
N GLU A 151 7.01 1.05 -1.81
CA GLU A 151 8.26 1.12 -1.04
C GLU A 151 8.00 1.29 0.46
N ALA A 152 7.13 2.24 0.84
CA ALA A 152 6.83 2.53 2.24
C ALA A 152 6.05 1.39 2.92
N PHE A 153 5.12 0.73 2.22
CA PHE A 153 4.37 -0.41 2.78
C PHE A 153 5.24 -1.65 2.99
N ILE A 154 6.34 -1.78 2.25
CA ILE A 154 7.29 -2.88 2.40
C ILE A 154 8.37 -2.52 3.42
N ASN A 155 9.05 -1.37 3.26
CA ASN A 155 10.28 -1.03 4.00
C ASN A 155 10.11 0.11 5.01
N GLY A 156 8.95 0.77 5.06
CA GLY A 156 8.75 1.99 5.83
C GLY A 156 9.04 1.85 7.32
N THR A 157 9.58 2.90 7.91
CA THR A 157 10.05 2.94 9.30
C THR A 157 8.93 3.18 10.31
N GLY A 158 7.78 3.72 9.89
CA GLY A 158 6.66 4.07 10.76
C GLY A 158 6.84 5.37 11.54
N LYS A 159 7.81 6.23 11.19
CA LYS A 159 8.06 7.52 11.88
C LYS A 159 7.46 8.71 11.12
N GLU A 160 7.88 8.93 9.89
CA GLU A 160 7.35 10.00 9.01
C GLU A 160 6.68 9.41 7.75
N GLU A 161 6.59 8.10 7.72
CA GLU A 161 6.04 7.27 6.65
C GLU A 161 5.30 6.07 7.24
N PRO A 162 4.49 5.35 6.47
CA PRO A 162 3.82 4.12 6.90
C PRO A 162 4.77 3.10 7.52
N THR A 163 4.24 2.23 8.37
CA THR A 163 5.03 1.11 8.90
C THR A 163 5.05 -0.03 7.88
N GLY A 164 6.22 -0.33 7.34
CA GLY A 164 6.40 -1.40 6.37
C GLY A 164 6.29 -2.80 6.99
N ILE A 165 5.96 -3.80 6.17
CA ILE A 165 5.88 -5.20 6.60
C ILE A 165 7.22 -5.78 7.06
N LEU A 166 8.35 -5.24 6.56
CA LEU A 166 9.69 -5.68 6.93
C LEU A 166 10.26 -4.96 8.16
N ASN A 167 9.51 -4.02 8.75
CA ASN A 167 9.92 -3.31 9.96
C ASN A 167 10.19 -4.29 11.11
N ASP A 168 11.30 -4.11 11.84
CA ASP A 168 11.72 -5.07 12.86
C ASP A 168 10.84 -5.07 14.11
N GLU A 169 10.27 -3.90 14.46
CA GLU A 169 9.47 -3.74 15.68
C GLU A 169 7.98 -3.99 15.45
N ASN A 170 7.44 -3.44 14.36
CA ASN A 170 6.01 -3.39 14.10
C ASN A 170 5.58 -4.05 12.78
N GLY A 171 6.50 -4.66 12.05
CA GLY A 171 6.25 -5.42 10.84
C GLY A 171 5.89 -6.88 11.10
N ALA A 172 6.05 -7.71 10.08
CA ALA A 172 5.78 -9.13 10.10
C ALA A 172 6.78 -9.90 10.98
N ASP A 173 6.28 -10.95 11.63
CA ASP A 173 7.11 -11.82 12.47
C ASP A 173 8.12 -12.61 11.64
N THR A 174 9.34 -12.75 12.16
CA THR A 174 10.35 -13.63 11.55
C THR A 174 10.04 -15.08 11.89
N ALA A 175 9.73 -15.89 10.87
CA ALA A 175 9.42 -17.31 11.04
C ALA A 175 10.67 -18.14 11.34
N LEU A 176 11.73 -17.87 10.57
CA LEU A 176 13.01 -18.56 10.70
C LEU A 176 14.15 -17.68 10.19
N THR A 177 15.35 -17.98 10.66
CA THR A 177 16.59 -17.41 10.14
C THR A 177 17.33 -18.53 9.41
N ALA A 178 17.61 -18.34 8.11
CA ALA A 178 18.26 -19.32 7.27
C ALA A 178 19.65 -18.82 6.84
N GLU A 179 20.65 -19.71 6.84
CA GLU A 179 21.98 -19.38 6.31
C GLU A 179 21.94 -19.23 4.78
N THR A 180 21.15 -20.08 4.13
CA THR A 180 20.95 -20.07 2.68
C THR A 180 19.46 -20.28 2.37
N LEU A 181 19.00 -19.63 1.31
CA LEU A 181 17.63 -19.82 0.86
C LEU A 181 17.53 -21.11 0.06
N ASN A 182 16.88 -22.12 0.64
CA ASN A 182 16.57 -23.39 0.02
C ASN A 182 15.05 -23.64 0.00
N TYR A 183 14.62 -24.74 -0.63
CA TYR A 183 13.19 -25.04 -0.74
C TYR A 183 12.59 -25.49 0.60
N ASP A 184 13.36 -26.11 1.47
CA ASP A 184 12.92 -26.51 2.81
C ASP A 184 12.59 -25.28 3.64
N ALA A 185 13.40 -24.22 3.59
CA ALA A 185 13.12 -22.95 4.27
C ALA A 185 11.80 -22.32 3.76
N VAL A 186 11.48 -22.46 2.48
CA VAL A 186 10.19 -21.99 1.92
C VAL A 186 9.03 -22.83 2.47
N ILE A 187 9.20 -24.14 2.57
CA ILE A 187 8.20 -25.03 3.19
C ILE A 187 8.00 -24.69 4.66
N ASP A 188 9.09 -24.47 5.41
CA ASP A 188 9.04 -24.10 6.81
C ASP A 188 8.33 -22.77 7.03
N LEU A 189 8.59 -21.77 6.18
CA LEU A 189 7.85 -20.50 6.21
C LEU A 189 6.36 -20.72 5.96
N TYR A 190 6.00 -21.53 4.96
CA TYR A 190 4.60 -21.83 4.65
C TYR A 190 3.86 -22.43 5.85
N PHE A 191 4.47 -23.40 6.53
CA PHE A 191 3.84 -24.08 7.67
C PHE A 191 3.95 -23.29 8.97
N SER A 192 4.82 -22.29 9.07
CA SER A 192 4.93 -21.41 10.23
C SER A 192 3.73 -20.46 10.37
N VAL A 193 3.06 -20.13 9.25
CA VAL A 193 1.85 -19.29 9.25
C VAL A 193 0.65 -20.14 9.62
N ASP A 194 -0.20 -19.67 10.52
CA ASP A 194 -1.39 -20.39 10.96
C ASP A 194 -2.35 -20.70 9.80
N LYS A 195 -3.04 -21.83 9.90
CA LYS A 195 -3.95 -22.33 8.85
C LYS A 195 -4.99 -21.30 8.43
N GLU A 196 -5.44 -20.47 9.35
CA GLU A 196 -6.43 -19.42 9.12
C GLU A 196 -5.90 -18.40 8.09
N TYR A 197 -4.72 -17.83 8.34
CA TYR A 197 -4.07 -16.85 7.45
C TYR A 197 -3.52 -17.50 6.18
N ARG A 198 -3.01 -18.73 6.29
CA ARG A 198 -2.48 -19.50 5.17
C ARG A 198 -3.52 -19.75 4.08
N LYS A 199 -4.82 -19.77 4.42
CA LYS A 199 -5.91 -19.96 3.46
C LYS A 199 -5.88 -18.89 2.35
N ASN A 200 -5.62 -17.63 2.70
CA ASN A 200 -5.51 -16.50 1.77
C ASN A 200 -4.06 -16.08 1.55
N GLY A 201 -3.11 -16.92 1.95
CA GLY A 201 -1.68 -16.59 1.89
C GLY A 201 -1.20 -16.28 0.48
N ILE A 202 -0.34 -15.26 0.38
CA ILE A 202 0.32 -14.79 -0.84
C ILE A 202 1.82 -14.73 -0.54
N TRP A 203 2.63 -15.07 -1.53
CA TRP A 203 4.08 -14.90 -1.49
C TRP A 203 4.46 -13.54 -2.04
N LEU A 204 5.33 -12.81 -1.33
CA LEU A 204 5.90 -11.55 -1.77
C LEU A 204 7.43 -11.65 -1.74
N MET A 205 8.06 -11.34 -2.87
CA MET A 205 9.52 -11.38 -3.05
C MET A 205 9.93 -10.52 -4.24
N ASN A 206 11.23 -10.33 -4.45
CA ASN A 206 11.72 -9.67 -5.67
C ASN A 206 12.03 -10.68 -6.79
N ASP A 207 12.29 -10.16 -8.00
CA ASP A 207 12.61 -10.97 -9.19
C ASP A 207 13.86 -11.85 -8.99
N LYS A 208 14.89 -11.34 -8.33
CA LYS A 208 16.15 -12.09 -8.12
C LYS A 208 15.94 -13.27 -7.17
N THR A 209 15.15 -13.07 -6.13
CA THR A 209 14.76 -14.12 -5.19
C THR A 209 13.90 -15.17 -5.89
N ALA A 210 12.91 -14.76 -6.67
CA ALA A 210 12.11 -15.67 -7.47
C ALA A 210 12.95 -16.45 -8.47
N LEU A 211 13.89 -15.80 -9.15
CA LEU A 211 14.83 -16.48 -10.07
C LEU A 211 15.68 -17.54 -9.34
N THR A 212 16.15 -17.21 -8.14
CA THR A 212 16.94 -18.15 -7.31
C THR A 212 16.10 -19.38 -6.96
N LEU A 213 14.86 -19.18 -6.49
CA LEU A 213 13.94 -20.28 -6.17
C LEU A 213 13.56 -21.12 -7.40
N ARG A 214 13.34 -20.48 -8.56
CA ARG A 214 13.03 -21.18 -9.82
C ARG A 214 14.19 -22.07 -10.31
N LYS A 215 15.43 -21.75 -9.95
CA LYS A 215 16.62 -22.52 -10.30
C LYS A 215 16.89 -23.71 -9.37
N LEU A 216 16.19 -23.81 -8.24
CA LEU A 216 16.34 -24.93 -7.33
C LEU A 216 15.90 -26.24 -8.00
N LYS A 217 16.71 -27.28 -7.86
CA LYS A 217 16.47 -28.59 -8.44
C LYS A 217 16.52 -29.66 -7.37
N ASP A 218 15.80 -30.76 -7.62
CA ASP A 218 15.92 -31.98 -6.86
C ASP A 218 17.21 -32.79 -7.22
N ALA A 219 17.40 -33.93 -6.57
CA ALA A 219 18.54 -34.82 -6.82
C ALA A 219 18.56 -35.39 -8.27
N ASP A 220 17.41 -35.45 -8.91
CA ASP A 220 17.26 -35.96 -10.27
C ASP A 220 17.39 -34.86 -11.35
N GLY A 221 17.59 -33.59 -10.93
CA GLY A 221 17.76 -32.44 -11.81
C GLY A 221 16.47 -31.77 -12.26
N ASN A 222 15.30 -32.14 -11.71
CA ASN A 222 14.03 -31.49 -11.99
C ASN A 222 13.89 -30.20 -11.17
N TYR A 223 13.26 -29.19 -11.77
CA TYR A 223 12.97 -27.94 -11.04
C TYR A 223 11.91 -28.15 -9.96
N LEU A 224 12.18 -27.71 -8.74
CA LEU A 224 11.25 -27.81 -7.61
C LEU A 224 10.04 -26.90 -7.77
N TRP A 225 10.23 -25.70 -8.30
CA TRP A 225 9.12 -24.82 -8.67
C TRP A 225 8.64 -25.16 -10.07
N ASN A 226 7.35 -25.49 -10.22
CA ASN A 226 6.77 -25.81 -11.52
C ASN A 226 6.90 -24.60 -12.49
N PRO A 227 7.64 -24.75 -13.61
CA PRO A 227 7.85 -23.65 -14.56
C PRO A 227 6.57 -23.13 -15.22
N ALA A 228 5.52 -23.94 -15.29
CA ALA A 228 4.23 -23.58 -15.89
C ALA A 228 3.29 -22.85 -14.95
N SER A 229 3.70 -22.59 -13.71
CA SER A 229 2.84 -21.99 -12.68
C SER A 229 3.57 -20.86 -11.96
N ASP A 230 2.89 -19.73 -11.79
CA ASP A 230 3.34 -18.62 -10.95
C ASP A 230 2.89 -18.81 -9.49
N THR A 231 2.80 -20.05 -9.03
CA THR A 231 2.41 -20.40 -7.66
C THR A 231 3.48 -21.23 -6.98
N ILE A 232 3.68 -21.00 -5.67
CA ILE A 232 4.48 -21.85 -4.78
C ILE A 232 3.51 -22.52 -3.79
N LEU A 233 3.55 -23.82 -3.66
CA LEU A 233 2.64 -24.60 -2.81
C LEU A 233 1.14 -24.22 -3.01
N GLY A 234 0.76 -23.95 -4.27
CA GLY A 234 -0.60 -23.58 -4.65
C GLY A 234 -1.03 -22.15 -4.26
N LYS A 235 -0.07 -21.30 -3.84
CA LYS A 235 -0.31 -19.91 -3.48
C LYS A 235 0.34 -18.98 -4.50
N GLN A 236 -0.35 -17.87 -4.79
CA GLN A 236 0.11 -16.86 -5.75
C GLN A 236 1.44 -16.23 -5.28
N VAL A 237 2.31 -15.95 -6.23
CA VAL A 237 3.53 -15.16 -6.02
C VAL A 237 3.33 -13.78 -6.63
N ILE A 238 3.61 -12.75 -5.83
CA ILE A 238 3.66 -11.36 -6.26
C ILE A 238 5.11 -10.91 -6.19
N LEU A 239 5.53 -10.22 -7.24
CA LEU A 239 6.88 -9.69 -7.36
C LEU A 239 6.86 -8.19 -7.10
N SER A 240 7.72 -7.72 -6.19
CA SER A 240 7.93 -6.29 -5.94
C SER A 240 9.41 -5.96 -5.96
N GLU A 241 9.76 -4.89 -6.67
CA GLU A 241 11.14 -4.38 -6.75
C GLU A 241 11.67 -3.88 -5.39
N PHE A 242 10.77 -3.59 -4.44
CA PHE A 242 11.13 -3.07 -3.10
C PHE A 242 11.41 -4.15 -2.08
N MET A 243 11.16 -5.41 -2.38
CA MET A 243 11.62 -6.51 -1.55
C MET A 243 13.16 -6.62 -1.65
N PRO A 244 13.86 -6.80 -0.53
CA PRO A 244 15.33 -6.86 -0.53
C PRO A 244 15.85 -8.09 -1.27
N ASP A 245 17.08 -7.98 -1.76
CA ASP A 245 17.83 -9.10 -2.31
C ASP A 245 18.19 -10.11 -1.20
N ILE A 246 18.68 -11.30 -1.60
CA ILE A 246 19.16 -12.34 -0.67
C ILE A 246 20.54 -11.91 -0.18
N GLU A 247 20.56 -11.10 0.88
CA GLU A 247 21.76 -10.56 1.50
C GLU A 247 21.77 -10.89 3.01
N SER A 248 22.94 -10.83 3.63
CA SER A 248 23.11 -11.05 5.07
C SER A 248 22.23 -10.09 5.87
N GLY A 249 21.42 -10.62 6.77
CA GLY A 249 20.47 -9.87 7.59
C GLY A 249 19.17 -9.45 6.91
N ALA A 250 19.06 -9.59 5.58
CA ALA A 250 17.88 -9.20 4.82
C ALA A 250 16.68 -10.15 4.98
N LYS A 251 15.49 -9.67 4.64
CA LYS A 251 14.23 -10.43 4.68
C LYS A 251 13.66 -10.56 3.25
N PRO A 252 14.22 -11.42 2.37
CA PRO A 252 13.91 -11.44 0.94
C PRO A 252 12.55 -12.05 0.59
N ILE A 253 11.89 -12.74 1.53
CA ILE A 253 10.59 -13.40 1.29
C ILE A 253 9.66 -13.12 2.44
N ALA A 254 8.42 -12.75 2.10
CA ALA A 254 7.29 -12.70 3.00
C ALA A 254 6.18 -13.64 2.51
N PHE A 255 5.48 -14.28 3.45
CA PHE A 255 4.32 -15.12 3.16
C PHE A 255 3.23 -14.91 4.21
N GLY A 256 2.00 -14.80 3.79
CA GLY A 256 0.85 -14.67 4.68
C GLY A 256 -0.36 -13.99 4.06
N ASP A 257 -1.31 -13.61 4.90
CA ASP A 257 -2.52 -12.90 4.49
C ASP A 257 -2.30 -11.39 4.60
N PHE A 258 -2.05 -10.76 3.46
CA PHE A 258 -1.80 -9.31 3.37
C PHE A 258 -3.06 -8.47 3.60
N SER A 259 -4.26 -9.06 3.65
CA SER A 259 -5.48 -8.33 4.00
C SER A 259 -5.46 -7.77 5.43
N TYR A 260 -4.57 -8.28 6.28
CA TYR A 260 -4.30 -7.73 7.61
C TYR A 260 -3.33 -6.55 7.62
N TYR A 261 -2.76 -6.18 6.49
CA TYR A 261 -2.11 -4.89 6.32
C TYR A 261 -3.17 -3.87 5.91
N TRP A 262 -3.38 -2.85 6.74
CA TRP A 262 -4.40 -1.85 6.52
C TRP A 262 -3.77 -0.54 6.05
N ILE A 263 -4.26 -0.07 4.90
CA ILE A 263 -3.92 1.24 4.34
C ILE A 263 -5.08 2.17 4.66
N VAL A 264 -4.81 3.24 5.40
CA VAL A 264 -5.84 4.21 5.79
C VAL A 264 -5.65 5.50 5.01
N GLU A 265 -6.53 5.75 4.05
CA GLU A 265 -6.59 6.99 3.30
C GLU A 265 -7.37 8.04 4.10
N ARG A 266 -6.70 9.12 4.47
CA ARG A 266 -7.35 10.25 5.16
C ARG A 266 -7.82 11.33 4.21
N LYS A 267 -7.00 11.62 3.22
CA LYS A 267 -7.30 12.62 2.21
C LYS A 267 -6.89 12.08 0.85
N PRO A 268 -7.83 12.03 -0.09
CA PRO A 268 -7.49 11.62 -1.44
C PRO A 268 -6.56 12.63 -2.10
N VAL A 269 -5.98 12.24 -3.20
CA VAL A 269 -5.06 13.08 -3.98
C VAL A 269 -5.67 14.44 -4.24
N SER A 270 -4.94 15.48 -3.87
CA SER A 270 -5.28 16.88 -4.11
C SER A 270 -4.13 17.58 -4.82
N VAL A 271 -4.45 18.52 -5.71
CA VAL A 271 -3.48 19.19 -6.58
C VAL A 271 -3.59 20.70 -6.47
N ARG A 272 -2.46 21.36 -6.59
CA ARG A 272 -2.35 22.82 -6.67
C ARG A 272 -1.33 23.18 -7.75
N THR A 273 -1.64 24.19 -8.56
CA THR A 273 -0.69 24.80 -9.49
C THR A 273 0.27 25.75 -8.76
N LEU A 274 1.53 25.74 -9.15
CA LEU A 274 2.61 26.59 -8.67
C LEU A 274 3.10 27.44 -9.84
N LEU A 275 2.40 28.52 -10.15
CA LEU A 275 2.69 29.39 -11.28
C LEU A 275 3.94 30.25 -10.99
N GLU A 276 3.92 30.97 -9.87
CA GLU A 276 4.95 31.94 -9.51
C GLU A 276 6.33 31.30 -9.27
N LYS A 277 6.36 30.06 -8.75
CA LYS A 277 7.60 29.39 -8.35
C LYS A 277 8.51 29.07 -9.54
N TYR A 278 7.94 28.80 -10.71
CA TYR A 278 8.66 28.32 -11.89
C TYR A 278 8.56 29.28 -13.09
N VAL A 279 8.00 30.48 -12.90
CA VAL A 279 7.79 31.47 -13.96
C VAL A 279 9.07 31.85 -14.68
N LEU A 280 10.22 31.89 -14.00
CA LEU A 280 11.52 32.21 -14.59
C LEU A 280 12.04 31.14 -15.59
N TYR A 281 11.39 29.98 -15.59
CA TYR A 281 11.77 28.84 -16.45
C TYR A 281 10.69 28.53 -17.49
N ASP A 282 9.67 29.39 -17.62
CA ASP A 282 8.50 29.16 -18.48
C ASP A 282 7.83 27.82 -18.20
N GLN A 283 7.75 27.43 -16.88
CA GLN A 283 7.20 26.16 -16.41
C GLN A 283 6.08 26.37 -15.41
N ILE A 284 5.11 25.45 -15.43
CA ILE A 284 4.05 25.33 -14.43
C ILE A 284 4.34 24.11 -13.56
N GLY A 285 4.39 24.31 -12.24
CA GLY A 285 4.49 23.22 -11.27
C GLY A 285 3.12 22.73 -10.82
N TYR A 286 2.95 21.42 -10.69
CA TYR A 286 1.77 20.77 -10.14
C TYR A 286 2.19 20.08 -8.84
N LEU A 287 1.86 20.69 -7.71
CA LEU A 287 2.04 20.06 -6.40
C LEU A 287 0.83 19.18 -6.12
N ALA A 288 1.06 17.88 -6.08
CA ALA A 288 0.06 16.91 -5.65
C ALA A 288 0.44 16.33 -4.30
N PHE A 289 -0.54 16.04 -3.45
CA PHE A 289 -0.33 15.28 -2.23
C PHE A 289 -1.58 14.52 -1.80
N GLU A 290 -1.37 13.49 -0.99
CA GLU A 290 -2.37 12.74 -0.27
C GLU A 290 -1.94 12.54 1.19
N LEU A 291 -2.88 12.15 2.02
CA LEU A 291 -2.63 11.81 3.42
C LEU A 291 -3.07 10.38 3.64
N LEU A 292 -2.12 9.53 3.98
CA LEU A 292 -2.36 8.11 4.22
C LEU A 292 -1.45 7.59 5.35
N ASP A 293 -1.77 6.42 5.84
CA ASP A 293 -0.91 5.61 6.70
C ASP A 293 -1.10 4.13 6.36
N GLY A 294 -0.15 3.30 6.74
CA GLY A 294 -0.20 1.86 6.56
C GLY A 294 0.40 1.14 7.76
N LYS A 295 -0.28 0.08 8.20
CA LYS A 295 0.18 -0.73 9.33
C LYS A 295 -0.31 -2.16 9.26
N LEU A 296 0.52 -3.08 9.68
CA LEU A 296 0.14 -4.47 9.89
C LEU A 296 -0.62 -4.59 11.23
N VAL A 297 -1.91 -4.95 11.13
CA VAL A 297 -2.80 -5.04 12.30
C VAL A 297 -2.51 -6.31 13.12
N ARG A 298 -2.07 -7.37 12.46
CA ARG A 298 -1.69 -8.66 13.08
C ARG A 298 -0.37 -9.12 12.54
N LYS A 299 0.67 -9.13 13.37
CA LYS A 299 2.04 -9.50 12.98
C LYS A 299 2.13 -10.97 12.57
N GLU A 300 1.35 -11.84 13.22
CA GLU A 300 1.30 -13.26 12.96
C GLU A 300 0.66 -13.64 11.61
N ALA A 301 -0.11 -12.71 11.00
CA ALA A 301 -0.78 -12.96 9.73
C ALA A 301 0.19 -13.04 8.54
N ILE A 302 1.34 -12.36 8.65
CA ILE A 302 2.42 -12.37 7.67
C ILE A 302 3.71 -12.77 8.38
N LYS A 303 4.48 -13.66 7.79
CA LYS A 303 5.79 -14.03 8.31
C LYS A 303 6.86 -13.92 7.24
N VAL A 304 8.12 -13.70 7.67
CA VAL A 304 9.26 -13.50 6.79
C VAL A 304 10.38 -14.49 7.09
N ILE A 305 11.22 -14.78 6.09
CA ILE A 305 12.52 -15.42 6.27
C ILE A 305 13.56 -14.33 6.43
N LYS A 306 14.37 -14.40 7.48
CA LYS A 306 15.58 -13.57 7.63
C LYS A 306 16.80 -14.38 7.21
N ILE A 307 17.68 -13.81 6.42
CA ILE A 307 18.98 -14.43 6.11
C ILE A 307 19.91 -14.19 7.30
N ALA A 308 20.63 -15.23 7.71
CA ALA A 308 21.56 -15.15 8.83
C ALA A 308 22.63 -14.07 8.60
N GLU A 309 22.97 -13.37 9.66
CA GLU A 309 24.08 -12.43 9.62
C GLU A 309 25.41 -13.22 9.53
N THR A 310 26.19 -12.94 8.49
CA THR A 310 27.54 -13.49 8.40
C THR A 310 28.35 -12.86 9.53
N LYS A 311 28.77 -13.65 10.51
CA LYS A 311 29.72 -13.18 11.53
C LYS A 311 31.05 -12.99 10.83
N GLU A 312 31.50 -11.73 10.70
CA GLU A 312 32.91 -11.41 10.37
C GLU A 312 33.85 -11.90 11.46
#